data_51754e5c45073cefa44ffd56fa2bdc3c
#
_entry.id   51754e5c45073cefa44ffd56fa2bdc3c
#
_cell.length_a   1.000
_cell.length_b   1.000
_cell.length_c   1.000
_cell.angle_alpha   90.00
_cell.angle_beta   90.00
_cell.angle_gamma   90.00
#
_symmetry.space_group_name_H-M   'P 1'
#
loop_
_entity.id
_entity.type
_entity.pdbx_description
1 polymer ?
#
loop_
_entity_poly.entity_id
_entity_poly.type
_entity_poly.pdbx_seq_one_letter_code
_entity_poly.pdbx_strand_id
1 'polypeptide(L)'
;MKWYADYLSIYDKPFTQAPQAVINQVKDKIRQLATHAPLVSVVAIAHNEEKRILSCLWSLCENQHNYPVEILVINNHSTDHTEEVLKELGVTYFNEYQKGPGFARQCGLNHARGKYHLCIDADTLYPPSTSVP
;
A
#
# COMPACT_ATOMS: atom_id res chain seq x y z
N MET A 1 -16.21 -12.82 14.13
CA MET A 1 -16.12 -11.96 12.92
C MET A 1 -14.77 -12.16 12.26
N LYS A 2 -14.78 -12.33 10.94
CA LYS A 2 -13.54 -12.53 10.21
C LYS A 2 -12.90 -11.16 9.92
N TRP A 3 -11.62 -11.02 10.25
CA TRP A 3 -10.88 -9.76 10.14
C TRP A 3 -10.88 -9.19 8.70
N TYR A 4 -10.97 -10.05 7.70
CA TYR A 4 -10.86 -9.64 6.29
C TYR A 4 -12.21 -9.24 5.66
N ALA A 5 -13.32 -9.36 6.38
CA ALA A 5 -14.64 -9.20 5.78
C ALA A 5 -14.84 -7.80 5.17
N ASP A 6 -14.45 -6.75 5.90
CA ASP A 6 -14.58 -5.38 5.41
C ASP A 6 -13.71 -5.13 4.18
N TYR A 7 -12.46 -5.62 4.21
CA TYR A 7 -11.53 -5.41 3.11
C TYR A 7 -11.99 -6.15 1.85
N LEU A 8 -12.54 -7.36 1.99
CA LEU A 8 -13.06 -8.11 0.87
C LEU A 8 -14.30 -7.47 0.25
N SER A 9 -15.02 -6.66 1.00
CA SER A 9 -16.25 -6.02 0.48
C SER A 9 -15.96 -5.10 -0.70
N ILE A 10 -14.73 -4.57 -0.80
CA ILE A 10 -14.30 -3.70 -1.89
C ILE A 10 -13.19 -4.31 -2.75
N TYR A 11 -12.72 -5.50 -2.40
CA TYR A 11 -11.66 -6.20 -3.14
C TYR A 11 -12.14 -6.62 -4.52
N ASP A 12 -11.29 -6.44 -5.53
CA ASP A 12 -11.58 -6.76 -6.93
C ASP A 12 -12.76 -5.98 -7.52
N LYS A 13 -13.09 -4.84 -6.94
CA LYS A 13 -14.13 -3.95 -7.44
C LYS A 13 -13.52 -2.64 -7.92
N PRO A 14 -14.15 -1.99 -8.91
CA PRO A 14 -13.65 -0.70 -9.40
C PRO A 14 -13.51 0.31 -8.26
N PHE A 15 -12.44 1.08 -8.29
CA PHE A 15 -12.18 2.11 -7.28
C PHE A 15 -13.34 3.12 -7.19
N THR A 16 -13.96 3.41 -8.34
CA THR A 16 -15.10 4.33 -8.40
C THR A 16 -16.32 3.85 -7.62
N GLN A 17 -16.40 2.56 -7.31
CA GLN A 17 -17.48 1.97 -6.52
C GLN A 17 -17.18 1.91 -5.03
N ALA A 18 -15.96 2.25 -4.62
CA ALA A 18 -15.59 2.22 -3.21
C ALA A 18 -16.34 3.32 -2.44
N PRO A 19 -16.84 3.02 -1.21
CA PRO A 19 -17.47 4.05 -0.39
C PRO A 19 -16.51 5.21 -0.12
N GLN A 20 -16.99 6.44 -0.28
CA GLN A 20 -16.16 7.62 -0.03
C GLN A 20 -15.65 7.66 1.41
N ALA A 21 -16.44 7.15 2.36
CA ALA A 21 -16.02 7.06 3.75
C ALA A 21 -14.75 6.20 3.93
N VAL A 22 -14.66 5.09 3.19
CA VAL A 22 -13.48 4.21 3.23
C VAL A 22 -12.28 4.93 2.62
N ILE A 23 -12.45 5.57 1.47
CA ILE A 23 -11.38 6.33 0.81
C ILE A 23 -10.85 7.40 1.77
N ASN A 24 -11.73 8.16 2.40
CA ASN A 24 -11.35 9.20 3.34
C ASN A 24 -10.61 8.64 4.55
N GLN A 25 -11.07 7.52 5.08
CA GLN A 25 -10.44 6.84 6.22
C GLN A 25 -9.01 6.41 5.87
N VAL A 26 -8.81 5.81 4.71
CA VAL A 26 -7.48 5.37 4.27
C VAL A 26 -6.57 6.58 4.06
N LYS A 27 -7.07 7.63 3.41
CA LYS A 27 -6.30 8.87 3.21
C LYS A 27 -5.83 9.46 4.54
N ASP A 28 -6.71 9.50 5.54
CA ASP A 28 -6.38 10.03 6.87
C ASP A 28 -5.33 9.18 7.56
N LYS A 29 -5.46 7.86 7.49
CA LYS A 29 -4.49 6.93 8.08
C LYS A 29 -3.12 7.06 7.42
N ILE A 30 -3.08 7.19 6.11
CA ILE A 30 -1.82 7.39 5.37
C ILE A 30 -1.14 8.67 5.86
N ARG A 31 -1.89 9.76 6.03
CA ARG A 31 -1.32 11.01 6.55
C ARG A 31 -0.78 10.85 7.96
N GLN A 32 -1.47 10.10 8.81
CA GLN A 32 -1.05 9.86 10.19
C GLN A 32 0.24 9.04 10.28
N LEU A 33 0.52 8.22 9.26
CA LEU A 33 1.74 7.42 9.22
C LEU A 33 2.96 8.21 8.74
N ALA A 34 2.77 9.44 8.24
CA ALA A 34 3.88 10.25 7.75
C ALA A 34 4.94 10.45 8.84
N THR A 35 6.18 10.11 8.52
CA THR A 35 7.29 10.23 9.46
C THR A 35 8.57 10.56 8.70
N HIS A 36 9.46 11.32 9.36
CA HIS A 36 10.75 11.68 8.79
C HIS A 36 11.84 10.63 9.11
N ALA A 37 11.58 9.76 10.08
CA ALA A 37 12.56 8.79 10.55
C ALA A 37 11.90 7.41 10.74
N PRO A 38 11.49 6.73 9.64
CA PRO A 38 10.89 5.41 9.78
C PRO A 38 11.91 4.38 10.23
N LEU A 39 11.47 3.45 11.06
CA LEU A 39 12.25 2.26 11.40
C LEU A 39 12.04 1.17 10.35
N VAL A 40 10.82 1.01 9.89
CA VAL A 40 10.43 -0.02 8.93
C VAL A 40 9.83 0.63 7.70
N SER A 41 10.25 0.17 6.53
CA SER A 41 9.65 0.53 5.25
C SER A 41 8.89 -0.67 4.70
N VAL A 42 7.57 -0.52 4.58
CA VAL A 42 6.72 -1.51 3.89
C VAL A 42 6.62 -1.08 2.43
N VAL A 43 7.13 -1.90 1.54
CA VAL A 43 7.18 -1.62 0.10
C VAL A 43 6.20 -2.53 -0.61
N ALA A 44 5.12 -1.97 -1.12
CA ALA A 44 4.09 -2.70 -1.86
C ALA A 44 4.38 -2.57 -3.36
N ILE A 45 4.51 -3.70 -4.03
CA ILE A 45 4.76 -3.74 -5.48
C ILE A 45 3.42 -3.91 -6.17
N ALA A 46 3.08 -2.97 -7.06
CA ALA A 46 1.82 -2.94 -7.77
C ALA A 46 2.04 -2.99 -9.28
N HIS A 47 1.39 -3.93 -9.93
CA HIS A 47 1.28 -4.02 -11.39
C HIS A 47 -0.17 -4.27 -11.73
N ASN A 48 -0.86 -3.25 -12.28
CA ASN A 48 -2.28 -3.34 -12.64
C ASN A 48 -3.15 -3.76 -11.45
N GLU A 49 -3.05 -3.01 -10.35
CA GLU A 49 -3.75 -3.31 -9.10
C GLU A 49 -4.82 -2.27 -8.75
N GLU A 50 -5.39 -1.59 -9.75
CA GLU A 50 -6.38 -0.52 -9.50
C GLU A 50 -7.59 -1.00 -8.69
N LYS A 51 -7.95 -2.30 -8.78
CA LYS A 51 -9.11 -2.87 -8.08
C LYS A 51 -8.77 -3.45 -6.71
N ARG A 52 -7.49 -3.57 -6.35
CA ARG A 52 -7.06 -4.25 -5.13
C ARG A 52 -6.20 -3.41 -4.21
N ILE A 53 -5.56 -2.36 -4.75
CA ILE A 53 -4.62 -1.56 -3.97
C ILE A 53 -5.29 -0.87 -2.78
N LEU A 54 -6.54 -0.43 -2.92
CA LEU A 54 -7.26 0.21 -1.83
C LEU A 54 -7.46 -0.75 -0.65
N SER A 55 -7.90 -1.98 -0.91
CA SER A 55 -8.06 -2.99 0.14
C SER A 55 -6.75 -3.32 0.82
N CYS A 56 -5.68 -3.46 0.05
CA CYS A 56 -4.35 -3.72 0.57
C CYS A 56 -3.90 -2.59 1.51
N LEU A 57 -3.97 -1.36 1.05
CA LEU A 57 -3.56 -0.19 1.85
C LEU A 57 -4.43 -0.01 3.07
N TRP A 58 -5.74 -0.25 2.95
CA TRP A 58 -6.65 -0.17 4.08
C TRP A 58 -6.24 -1.15 5.17
N SER A 59 -5.98 -2.41 4.81
CA SER A 59 -5.56 -3.41 5.79
C SER A 59 -4.21 -3.07 6.42
N LEU A 60 -3.26 -2.54 5.63
CA LEU A 60 -1.96 -2.12 6.15
C LEU A 60 -2.08 -0.95 7.12
N CYS A 61 -2.89 0.04 6.78
CA CYS A 61 -3.04 1.25 7.60
C CYS A 61 -3.71 0.98 8.93
N GLU A 62 -4.50 -0.09 9.03
CA GLU A 62 -5.16 -0.46 10.28
C GLU A 62 -4.29 -1.32 11.19
N ASN A 63 -3.13 -1.77 10.71
CA ASN A 63 -2.16 -2.43 11.58
C ASN A 63 -1.58 -1.43 12.57
N GLN A 64 -1.45 -1.87 13.82
CA GLN A 64 -0.87 -1.05 14.88
C GLN A 64 0.58 -1.44 15.10
N HIS A 65 1.44 -0.44 15.19
CA HIS A 65 2.87 -0.64 15.41
C HIS A 65 3.35 0.26 16.54
N ASN A 66 4.31 -0.23 17.32
CA ASN A 66 4.95 0.53 18.39
C ASN A 66 6.17 1.32 17.87
N TYR A 67 6.39 1.37 16.56
CA TYR A 67 7.54 2.00 15.92
C TYR A 67 7.09 2.70 14.65
N PRO A 68 7.88 3.70 14.18
CA PRO A 68 7.52 4.43 12.96
C PRO A 68 7.62 3.55 11.72
N VAL A 69 6.56 3.56 10.91
CA VAL A 69 6.47 2.78 9.67
C VAL A 69 6.17 3.73 8.53
N GLU A 70 6.88 3.59 7.42
CA GLU A 70 6.46 4.21 6.15
C GLU A 70 5.91 3.16 5.22
N ILE A 71 4.94 3.57 4.40
CA ILE A 71 4.39 2.71 3.34
C ILE A 71 4.74 3.36 2.00
N LEU A 72 5.42 2.61 1.15
CA LEU A 72 5.76 3.02 -0.21
C LEU A 72 5.12 2.06 -1.18
N VAL A 73 4.61 2.58 -2.30
CA VAL A 73 4.10 1.75 -3.39
C VAL A 73 5.02 1.92 -4.59
N ILE A 74 5.42 0.82 -5.18
CA ILE A 74 6.17 0.84 -6.44
C ILE A 74 5.20 0.47 -7.54
N ASN A 75 4.88 1.45 -8.39
CA ASN A 75 4.01 1.25 -9.53
C ASN A 75 4.83 0.70 -10.69
N ASN A 76 4.81 -0.63 -10.84
CA ASN A 76 5.67 -1.32 -11.79
C ASN A 76 4.95 -1.55 -13.11
N HIS A 77 5.17 -0.64 -14.06
CA HIS A 77 4.71 -0.79 -15.44
C HIS A 77 3.20 -1.04 -15.55
N SER A 78 2.39 -0.35 -14.74
CA SER A 78 0.94 -0.48 -14.83
C SER A 78 0.41 0.19 -16.09
N THR A 79 -0.56 -0.47 -16.74
CA THR A 79 -1.23 0.04 -17.93
C THR A 79 -2.69 0.40 -17.67
N ASP A 80 -3.16 0.16 -16.44
CA ASP A 80 -4.50 0.53 -15.99
C ASP A 80 -4.48 1.87 -15.21
N HIS A 81 -5.47 2.11 -14.36
CA HIS A 81 -5.58 3.35 -13.59
C HIS A 81 -4.94 3.25 -12.18
N THR A 82 -3.98 2.34 -12.00
CA THR A 82 -3.30 2.18 -10.70
C THR A 82 -2.71 3.50 -10.21
N GLU A 83 -2.01 4.21 -11.07
CA GLU A 83 -1.36 5.47 -10.67
C GLU A 83 -2.38 6.51 -10.21
N GLU A 84 -3.52 6.63 -10.91
CA GLU A 84 -4.56 7.58 -10.53
C GLU A 84 -5.11 7.27 -9.14
N VAL A 85 -5.29 5.98 -8.82
CA VAL A 85 -5.73 5.56 -7.49
C VAL A 85 -4.71 5.95 -6.43
N LEU A 86 -3.42 5.72 -6.70
CA LEU A 86 -2.35 6.09 -5.76
C LEU A 86 -2.32 7.59 -5.49
N LYS A 87 -2.49 8.40 -6.54
CA LYS A 87 -2.55 9.86 -6.40
C LYS A 87 -3.75 10.29 -5.55
N GLU A 88 -4.91 9.70 -5.80
CA GLU A 88 -6.12 10.02 -5.03
C GLU A 88 -5.96 9.68 -3.55
N LEU A 89 -5.33 8.56 -3.24
CA LEU A 89 -5.12 8.13 -1.86
C LEU A 89 -4.02 8.92 -1.14
N GLY A 90 -3.14 9.59 -1.88
CA GLY A 90 -2.06 10.37 -1.29
C GLY A 90 -0.93 9.53 -0.71
N VAL A 91 -0.85 8.25 -1.07
CA VAL A 91 0.25 7.41 -0.63
C VAL A 91 1.52 7.74 -1.41
N THR A 92 2.67 7.65 -0.75
CA THR A 92 3.95 7.83 -1.42
C THR A 92 4.17 6.68 -2.39
N TYR A 93 4.46 7.00 -3.65
CA TYR A 93 4.72 5.97 -4.65
C TYR A 93 5.80 6.42 -5.63
N PHE A 94 6.39 5.45 -6.31
CA PHE A 94 7.40 5.67 -7.34
C PHE A 94 7.08 4.81 -8.55
N ASN A 95 7.28 5.33 -9.75
CA ASN A 95 7.09 4.58 -10.98
C ASN A 95 8.38 3.86 -11.36
N GLU A 96 8.27 2.56 -11.60
CA GLU A 96 9.34 1.76 -12.18
C GLU A 96 8.88 1.27 -13.55
N TYR A 97 9.52 1.77 -14.59
CA TYR A 97 9.08 1.52 -15.98
C TYR A 97 9.62 0.22 -16.54
N GLN A 98 10.65 -0.37 -15.95
CA GLN A 98 11.14 -1.68 -16.36
C GLN A 98 10.29 -2.76 -15.69
N LYS A 99 9.56 -3.52 -16.52
CA LYS A 99 8.63 -4.52 -16.03
C LYS A 99 9.38 -5.68 -15.36
N GLY A 100 8.96 -6.05 -14.17
CA GLY A 100 9.45 -7.22 -13.47
C GLY A 100 9.63 -6.99 -11.97
N PRO A 101 9.44 -8.03 -11.15
CA PRO A 101 9.53 -7.90 -9.69
C PRO A 101 10.93 -7.53 -9.20
N GLY A 102 11.98 -7.95 -9.90
CA GLY A 102 13.35 -7.58 -9.53
C GLY A 102 13.61 -6.09 -9.65
N PHE A 103 13.16 -5.47 -10.75
CA PHE A 103 13.26 -4.03 -10.93
C PHE A 103 12.44 -3.27 -9.90
N ALA A 104 11.23 -3.77 -9.61
CA ALA A 104 10.36 -3.13 -8.63
C ALA A 104 10.96 -3.18 -7.23
N ARG A 105 11.51 -4.31 -6.81
CA ARG A 105 12.17 -4.45 -5.51
C ARG A 105 13.37 -3.53 -5.40
N GLN A 106 14.19 -3.44 -6.46
CA GLN A 106 15.35 -2.54 -6.45
C GLN A 106 14.93 -1.09 -6.34
N CYS A 107 13.87 -0.69 -7.06
CA CYS A 107 13.31 0.65 -6.95
C CYS A 107 12.87 0.94 -5.50
N GLY A 108 12.19 -0.03 -4.88
CA GLY A 108 11.76 0.09 -3.49
C GLY A 108 12.94 0.25 -2.53
N LEU A 109 13.98 -0.56 -2.69
CA LEU A 109 15.19 -0.46 -1.87
C LEU A 109 15.87 0.90 -2.02
N ASN A 110 15.89 1.45 -3.24
CA ASN A 110 16.53 2.74 -3.50
C ASN A 110 15.81 3.90 -2.82
N HIS A 111 14.52 3.77 -2.54
CA HIS A 111 13.70 4.84 -1.98
C HIS A 111 13.31 4.61 -0.51
N ALA A 112 13.43 3.38 0.00
CA ALA A 112 13.08 3.06 1.38
C ALA A 112 14.08 3.70 2.34
N ARG A 113 13.56 4.35 3.38
CA ARG A 113 14.37 5.07 4.37
C ARG A 113 14.51 4.31 5.69
N GLY A 114 13.68 3.29 5.93
CA GLY A 114 13.71 2.54 7.15
C GLY A 114 14.93 1.63 7.25
N LYS A 115 15.29 1.29 8.48
CA LYS A 115 16.36 0.34 8.72
C LYS A 115 15.99 -1.07 8.26
N TYR A 116 14.70 -1.42 8.40
CA TYR A 116 14.16 -2.71 7.99
C TYR A 116 13.22 -2.52 6.82
N HIS A 117 13.25 -3.44 5.87
CA HIS A 117 12.42 -3.39 4.67
C HIS A 117 11.56 -4.64 4.58
N LEU A 118 10.27 -4.47 4.33
CA LEU A 118 9.33 -5.54 4.07
C LEU A 118 8.72 -5.32 2.70
N CYS A 119 9.01 -6.24 1.77
CA CYS A 119 8.43 -6.22 0.43
C CYS A 119 7.16 -7.04 0.39
N ILE A 120 6.08 -6.48 -0.10
CA ILE A 120 4.78 -7.15 -0.17
C ILE A 120 4.17 -6.95 -1.56
N ASP A 121 3.18 -7.79 -1.88
CA ASP A 121 2.38 -7.63 -3.09
C ASP A 121 1.15 -6.78 -2.80
N ALA A 122 0.80 -5.91 -3.75
CA ALA A 122 -0.27 -4.93 -3.57
C ALA A 122 -1.68 -5.53 -3.64
N ASP A 123 -1.81 -6.82 -3.87
CA ASP A 123 -3.07 -7.55 -3.89
C ASP A 123 -3.33 -8.34 -2.60
N THR A 124 -2.48 -8.20 -1.59
CA THR A 124 -2.55 -8.97 -0.35
C THR A 124 -3.25 -8.18 0.75
N LEU A 125 -4.04 -8.88 1.57
CA LEU A 125 -4.67 -8.32 2.77
C LEU A 125 -3.89 -8.76 4.00
N TYR A 126 -3.78 -7.87 4.98
CA TYR A 126 -2.98 -8.12 6.19
C TYR A 126 -3.85 -8.07 7.44
N PRO A 127 -3.76 -9.07 8.34
CA PRO A 127 -4.49 -9.03 9.62
C PRO A 127 -4.02 -7.85 10.48
N PRO A 128 -4.91 -7.30 11.32
CA PRO A 128 -4.55 -6.17 12.19
C PRO A 128 -3.41 -6.46 13.15
N SER A 129 -3.13 -7.73 13.44
CA SER A 129 -2.06 -8.14 14.34
C SER A 129 -0.79 -8.57 13.61
N THR A 130 -0.70 -8.31 12.28
CA THR A 130 0.52 -8.63 11.53
C THR A 130 1.69 -7.85 12.13
N SER A 131 2.74 -8.58 12.55
CA SER A 131 3.95 -7.94 13.05
C SER A 131 5.02 -7.95 11.98
N VAL A 132 5.78 -6.85 11.94
CA VAL A 132 6.95 -6.70 11.09
C VAL A 132 8.18 -6.93 11.96
N PRO A 133 9.13 -7.75 11.53
CA PRO A 133 10.34 -8.03 12.31
C PRO A 133 11.16 -6.77 12.62
#